data_73454ffe7d32cbcfda935606beef06e0
#
_entry.id   73454ffe7d32cbcfda935606beef06e0
#
_cell.length_a   1.000
_cell.length_b   1.000
_cell.length_c   1.000
_cell.angle_alpha   90.00
_cell.angle_beta   90.00
_cell.angle_gamma   90.00
#
_symmetry.space_group_name_H-M   'P 1'
#
loop_
_entity.id
_entity.type
_entity.pdbx_description
1 polymer ?
#
loop_
_entity_poly.entity_id
_entity_poly.type
_entity_poly.pdbx_seq_one_letter_code
_entity_poly.pdbx_strand_id
1 'polypeptide(L)'
;MQPYVVDSIVNKDGRVILKNEPTMVRRVIGESTSAQVREILESVVSEGSGKNASIPGYRVGGKTGTAQKYGSDGKVAQGQLIASFIGFAPADNPKYVCLILVDEPQVGTIFGSTVAAPFVKQVMEEVLRYSGYLPESAEGSVLVPDVTGMSVNEAKHELGKVGLDAVFQDDENELVTAQVPAAGATV
;
A
#
# COMPACT_ATOMS: atom_id res chain seq x y z
N MET A 1 -7.14 -19.44 9.73
CA MET A 1 -5.91 -19.50 10.55
C MET A 1 -6.26 -19.28 12.00
N GLN A 2 -5.50 -19.84 12.94
CA GLN A 2 -5.59 -19.51 14.37
C GLN A 2 -4.80 -18.22 14.61
N PRO A 3 -5.41 -17.14 15.12
CA PRO A 3 -4.67 -15.90 15.37
C PRO A 3 -3.78 -16.03 16.60
N TYR A 4 -2.60 -15.41 16.55
CA TYR A 4 -1.72 -15.24 17.70
C TYR A 4 -0.98 -13.90 17.59
N VAL A 5 -0.60 -13.32 18.72
CA VAL A 5 0.12 -12.05 18.81
C VAL A 5 1.59 -12.29 19.18
N VAL A 6 1.86 -13.34 19.99
CA VAL A 6 3.21 -13.68 20.41
C VAL A 6 3.80 -14.65 19.38
N ASP A 7 4.86 -14.25 18.68
CA ASP A 7 5.61 -15.13 17.76
C ASP A 7 6.41 -16.14 18.54
N SER A 8 7.24 -15.68 19.46
CA SER A 8 8.12 -16.56 20.22
C SER A 8 8.39 -16.03 21.65
N ILE A 9 8.71 -16.93 22.54
CA ILE A 9 9.21 -16.63 23.89
C ILE A 9 10.62 -17.15 24.01
N VAL A 10 11.56 -16.29 24.40
CA VAL A 10 12.98 -16.60 24.54
C VAL A 10 13.39 -16.37 25.98
N ASN A 11 14.14 -17.29 26.58
CA ASN A 11 14.67 -17.12 27.92
C ASN A 11 15.88 -16.17 27.93
N LYS A 12 16.39 -15.87 29.13
CA LYS A 12 17.54 -14.99 29.32
C LYS A 12 18.86 -15.48 28.67
N ASP A 13 18.94 -16.76 28.35
CA ASP A 13 20.11 -17.40 27.74
C ASP A 13 19.96 -17.49 26.19
N GLY A 14 18.92 -16.86 25.62
CA GLY A 14 18.64 -16.84 24.18
C GLY A 14 17.96 -18.10 23.64
N ARG A 15 17.58 -19.06 24.51
CA ARG A 15 16.90 -20.29 24.09
C ARG A 15 15.41 -20.02 23.88
N VAL A 16 14.89 -20.44 22.71
CA VAL A 16 13.46 -20.37 22.41
C VAL A 16 12.71 -21.41 23.26
N ILE A 17 11.77 -20.93 24.09
CA ILE A 17 10.90 -21.77 24.94
C ILE A 17 9.60 -22.12 24.22
N LEU A 18 9.06 -21.14 23.47
CA LEU A 18 7.85 -21.28 22.69
C LEU A 18 8.06 -20.59 21.36
N LYS A 19 7.61 -21.23 20.29
CA LYS A 19 7.44 -20.59 18.98
C LYS A 19 6.05 -20.94 18.46
N ASN A 20 5.27 -19.94 18.09
CA ASN A 20 3.99 -20.12 17.43
C ASN A 20 4.19 -20.24 15.92
N GLU A 21 3.51 -21.19 15.32
CA GLU A 21 3.52 -21.38 13.86
C GLU A 21 2.12 -21.16 13.30
N PRO A 22 2.01 -20.64 12.07
CA PRO A 22 0.72 -20.46 11.42
C PRO A 22 -0.07 -21.77 11.34
N THR A 23 -1.17 -21.85 12.09
CA THR A 23 -2.01 -23.06 12.16
C THR A 23 -3.32 -22.83 11.40
N MET A 24 -3.59 -23.69 10.41
CA MET A 24 -4.85 -23.66 9.68
C MET A 24 -5.93 -24.37 10.49
N VAL A 25 -6.96 -23.63 10.90
CA VAL A 25 -8.12 -24.19 11.60
C VAL A 25 -9.04 -24.92 10.62
N ARG A 26 -9.44 -24.24 9.55
CA ARG A 26 -10.24 -24.77 8.45
C ARG A 26 -10.24 -23.86 7.24
N ARG A 27 -10.52 -24.43 6.06
CA ARG A 27 -10.82 -23.63 4.86
C ARG A 27 -12.32 -23.26 4.91
N VAL A 28 -12.63 -21.96 4.81
CA VAL A 28 -14.01 -21.45 4.89
C VAL A 28 -14.58 -21.08 3.53
N ILE A 29 -13.73 -20.72 2.56
CA ILE A 29 -14.10 -20.42 1.18
C ILE A 29 -13.12 -21.06 0.20
N GLY A 30 -13.55 -21.26 -1.05
CA GLY A 30 -12.67 -21.70 -2.13
C GLY A 30 -11.71 -20.61 -2.61
N GLU A 31 -10.64 -21.00 -3.29
CA GLU A 31 -9.65 -20.07 -3.83
C GLU A 31 -10.24 -19.16 -4.91
N SER A 32 -11.09 -19.73 -5.81
CA SER A 32 -11.78 -18.95 -6.84
C SER A 32 -12.71 -17.89 -6.25
N THR A 33 -13.46 -18.24 -5.21
CA THR A 33 -14.32 -17.28 -4.50
C THR A 33 -13.48 -16.17 -3.86
N SER A 34 -12.36 -16.53 -3.24
CA SER A 34 -11.43 -15.55 -2.66
C SER A 34 -10.86 -14.62 -3.72
N ALA A 35 -10.49 -15.13 -4.90
CA ALA A 35 -9.99 -14.33 -6.01
C ALA A 35 -11.05 -13.33 -6.51
N GLN A 36 -12.28 -13.79 -6.78
CA GLN A 36 -13.37 -12.94 -7.21
C GLN A 36 -13.69 -11.82 -6.20
N VAL A 37 -13.68 -12.14 -4.89
CA VAL A 37 -13.89 -11.13 -3.85
C VAL A 37 -12.76 -10.09 -3.85
N ARG A 38 -11.51 -10.50 -4.06
CA ARG A 38 -10.40 -9.55 -4.15
C ARG A 38 -10.53 -8.61 -5.35
N GLU A 39 -10.91 -9.11 -6.51
CA GLU A 39 -11.18 -8.29 -7.71
C GLU A 39 -12.30 -7.26 -7.45
N ILE A 40 -13.40 -7.67 -6.82
CA ILE A 40 -14.47 -6.76 -6.43
C ILE A 40 -13.97 -5.69 -5.45
N LEU A 41 -13.17 -6.08 -4.46
CA LEU A 41 -12.61 -5.14 -3.47
C LEU A 41 -11.55 -4.21 -4.08
N GLU A 42 -10.85 -4.64 -5.11
CA GLU A 42 -9.97 -3.78 -5.91
C GLU A 42 -10.78 -2.73 -6.68
N SER A 43 -11.89 -3.12 -7.32
CA SER A 43 -12.80 -2.17 -7.99
C SER A 43 -13.39 -1.12 -7.03
N VAL A 44 -13.57 -1.46 -5.75
CA VAL A 44 -13.98 -0.48 -4.72
C VAL A 44 -12.93 0.62 -4.55
N VAL A 45 -11.65 0.29 -4.69
CA VAL A 45 -10.55 1.26 -4.57
C VAL A 45 -10.28 1.99 -5.88
N SER A 46 -10.28 1.29 -7.02
CA SER A 46 -9.98 1.91 -8.32
C SER A 46 -11.12 2.82 -8.81
N GLU A 47 -12.37 2.43 -8.64
CA GLU A 47 -13.54 3.09 -9.24
C GLU A 47 -14.60 3.51 -8.22
N GLY A 48 -14.60 2.90 -7.05
CA GLY A 48 -15.67 3.03 -6.06
C GLY A 48 -15.38 4.02 -4.91
N SER A 49 -16.02 3.75 -3.78
CA SER A 49 -15.96 4.56 -2.56
C SER A 49 -14.59 4.53 -1.86
N GLY A 50 -13.68 3.67 -2.27
CA GLY A 50 -12.34 3.52 -1.70
C GLY A 50 -11.24 4.30 -2.40
N LYS A 51 -11.55 5.17 -3.37
CA LYS A 51 -10.55 5.89 -4.20
C LYS A 51 -9.47 6.61 -3.41
N ASN A 52 -9.78 7.10 -2.23
CA ASN A 52 -8.82 7.78 -1.37
C ASN A 52 -7.73 6.85 -0.80
N ALA A 53 -7.90 5.52 -0.94
CA ALA A 53 -6.88 4.51 -0.62
C ALA A 53 -6.06 4.08 -1.85
N SER A 54 -6.35 4.60 -3.04
CA SER A 54 -5.63 4.26 -4.27
C SER A 54 -4.18 4.75 -4.20
N ILE A 55 -3.26 3.86 -4.55
CA ILE A 55 -1.82 4.15 -4.61
C ILE A 55 -1.39 3.99 -6.06
N PRO A 56 -0.85 5.04 -6.71
CA PRO A 56 -0.41 4.95 -8.10
C PRO A 56 0.58 3.80 -8.31
N GLY A 57 0.35 3.00 -9.34
CA GLY A 57 1.20 1.85 -9.68
C GLY A 57 1.08 0.64 -8.75
N TYR A 58 0.12 0.63 -7.81
CA TYR A 58 -0.12 -0.54 -6.97
C TYR A 58 -1.57 -0.96 -7.01
N ARG A 59 -1.79 -2.26 -7.09
CA ARG A 59 -3.11 -2.86 -7.00
C ARG A 59 -3.53 -2.97 -5.53
N VAL A 60 -4.51 -2.16 -5.14
CA VAL A 60 -5.00 -2.09 -3.76
C VAL A 60 -6.48 -2.47 -3.73
N GLY A 61 -6.83 -3.43 -2.89
CA GLY A 61 -8.21 -3.74 -2.58
C GLY A 61 -8.59 -3.23 -1.20
N GLY A 62 -9.86 -2.91 -0.98
CA GLY A 62 -10.27 -2.44 0.33
C GLY A 62 -11.77 -2.19 0.47
N LYS A 63 -12.18 -1.86 1.72
CA LYS A 63 -13.58 -1.56 2.05
C LYS A 63 -13.69 -0.55 3.16
N THR A 64 -14.60 0.40 2.97
CA THR A 64 -15.01 1.35 4.00
C THR A 64 -15.91 0.67 5.03
N GLY A 65 -15.85 1.13 6.26
CA GLY A 65 -16.81 0.82 7.32
C GLY A 65 -17.23 2.08 8.06
N THR A 66 -18.50 2.12 8.48
CA THR A 66 -19.03 3.16 9.37
C THR A 66 -19.98 2.47 10.32
N ALA A 67 -19.58 2.38 11.59
CA ALA A 67 -20.34 1.72 12.62
C ALA A 67 -20.89 2.72 13.64
N GLN A 68 -22.13 2.56 14.05
CA GLN A 68 -22.72 3.32 15.14
C GLN A 68 -22.26 2.75 16.49
N LYS A 69 -22.00 3.62 17.45
CA LYS A 69 -21.70 3.21 18.82
C LYS A 69 -22.97 2.95 19.62
N TYR A 70 -22.84 2.13 20.64
CA TYR A 70 -23.91 1.86 21.57
C TYR A 70 -23.59 2.50 22.94
N GLY A 71 -24.56 3.16 23.52
CA GLY A 71 -24.45 3.68 24.86
C GLY A 71 -24.51 2.58 25.94
N SER A 72 -24.30 2.96 27.19
CA SER A 72 -24.37 2.05 28.32
C SER A 72 -25.76 1.44 28.54
N ASP A 73 -26.78 2.05 27.96
CA ASP A 73 -28.18 1.57 27.97
C ASP A 73 -28.47 0.55 26.86
N GLY A 74 -27.46 0.17 26.06
CA GLY A 74 -27.58 -0.74 24.94
C GLY A 74 -28.27 -0.16 23.70
N LYS A 75 -28.57 1.14 23.66
CA LYS A 75 -29.15 1.82 22.49
C LYS A 75 -28.07 2.50 21.65
N VAL A 76 -28.42 2.76 20.41
CA VAL A 76 -27.54 3.50 19.50
C VAL A 76 -27.31 4.90 20.05
N ALA A 77 -26.04 5.23 20.27
CA ALA A 77 -25.62 6.57 20.66
C ALA A 77 -25.68 7.51 19.44
N GLN A 78 -26.60 8.47 19.49
CA GLN A 78 -26.83 9.40 18.40
C GLN A 78 -25.58 10.25 18.09
N GLY A 79 -25.18 10.25 16.85
CA GLY A 79 -24.02 11.03 16.38
C GLY A 79 -22.65 10.43 16.72
N GLN A 80 -22.59 9.33 17.47
CA GLN A 80 -21.32 8.67 17.78
C GLN A 80 -21.05 7.53 16.79
N LEU A 81 -20.00 7.68 15.99
CA LEU A 81 -19.64 6.76 14.93
C LEU A 81 -18.17 6.35 15.02
N ILE A 82 -17.89 5.15 14.56
CA ILE A 82 -16.53 4.70 14.25
C ILE A 82 -16.42 4.58 12.73
N ALA A 83 -15.61 5.42 12.14
CA ALA A 83 -15.28 5.35 10.72
C ALA A 83 -14.05 4.49 10.51
N SER A 84 -14.06 3.62 9.52
CA SER A 84 -12.93 2.73 9.26
C SER A 84 -12.70 2.51 7.77
N PHE A 85 -11.47 2.10 7.46
CA PHE A 85 -11.12 1.54 6.17
C PHE A 85 -10.15 0.38 6.40
N ILE A 86 -10.42 -0.75 5.76
CA ILE A 86 -9.52 -1.87 5.66
C ILE A 86 -9.02 -1.96 4.22
N GLY A 87 -7.70 -1.98 4.04
CA GLY A 87 -7.04 -2.15 2.75
C GLY A 87 -6.07 -3.31 2.77
N PHE A 88 -5.85 -3.91 1.62
CA PHE A 88 -4.83 -4.95 1.43
C PHE A 88 -4.12 -4.74 0.09
N ALA A 89 -2.85 -5.12 0.03
CA ALA A 89 -2.03 -5.03 -1.17
C ALA A 89 -0.90 -6.09 -1.18
N PRO A 90 -0.40 -6.48 -2.37
CA PRO A 90 -1.02 -6.33 -3.70
C PRO A 90 -2.38 -7.04 -3.78
N ALA A 91 -3.34 -6.55 -4.56
CA ALA A 91 -4.71 -7.12 -4.56
C ALA A 91 -4.79 -8.52 -5.16
N ASP A 92 -3.94 -8.84 -6.12
CA ASP A 92 -3.85 -10.16 -6.77
C ASP A 92 -3.20 -11.22 -5.86
N ASN A 93 -2.18 -10.84 -5.07
CA ASN A 93 -1.47 -11.71 -4.15
C ASN A 93 -1.20 -11.01 -2.82
N PRO A 94 -2.22 -10.83 -1.96
CA PRO A 94 -2.12 -10.03 -0.75
C PRO A 94 -1.01 -10.47 0.20
N LYS A 95 -0.18 -9.52 0.60
CA LYS A 95 0.90 -9.70 1.58
C LYS A 95 0.64 -8.91 2.85
N TYR A 96 0.01 -7.76 2.71
CA TYR A 96 -0.24 -6.84 3.80
C TYR A 96 -1.71 -6.49 3.86
N VAL A 97 -2.19 -6.32 5.08
CA VAL A 97 -3.51 -5.75 5.39
C VAL A 97 -3.32 -4.63 6.39
N CYS A 98 -3.99 -3.51 6.15
CA CYS A 98 -3.99 -2.36 7.04
C CYS A 98 -5.42 -1.98 7.38
N LEU A 99 -5.71 -1.82 8.65
CA LEU A 99 -7.00 -1.34 9.16
C LEU A 99 -6.77 -0.05 9.93
N ILE A 100 -7.42 1.02 9.51
CA ILE A 100 -7.47 2.28 10.25
C ILE A 100 -8.90 2.47 10.78
N LEU A 101 -9.00 2.78 12.05
CA LEU A 101 -10.22 3.10 12.77
C LEU A 101 -10.09 4.53 13.30
N VAL A 102 -11.10 5.34 13.06
CA VAL A 102 -11.19 6.69 13.61
C VAL A 102 -12.45 6.75 14.46
N ASP A 103 -12.25 6.88 15.77
CA ASP A 103 -13.33 6.93 16.74
C ASP A 103 -13.81 8.37 16.89
N GLU A 104 -15.11 8.56 16.67
CA GLU A 104 -15.80 9.85 16.76
C GLU A 104 -15.07 11.00 16.02
N PRO A 105 -14.83 10.87 14.69
CA PRO A 105 -14.13 11.92 13.94
C PRO A 105 -14.86 13.26 14.06
N GLN A 106 -14.13 14.31 14.45
CA GLN A 106 -14.65 15.68 14.64
C GLN A 106 -14.42 16.53 13.39
N VAL A 107 -14.86 16.04 12.24
CA VAL A 107 -14.70 16.71 10.93
C VAL A 107 -16.04 16.73 10.18
N GLY A 108 -16.17 17.62 9.18
CA GLY A 108 -17.44 17.79 8.47
C GLY A 108 -17.93 16.55 7.71
N THR A 109 -17.03 15.64 7.31
CA THR A 109 -17.37 14.39 6.60
C THR A 109 -16.75 13.22 7.35
N ILE A 110 -17.58 12.33 7.87
CA ILE A 110 -17.22 11.25 8.82
C ILE A 110 -17.17 9.85 8.18
N PHE A 111 -17.16 9.77 6.84
CA PHE A 111 -17.09 8.47 6.17
C PHE A 111 -15.67 7.89 6.20
N GLY A 112 -15.56 6.57 6.34
CA GLY A 112 -14.27 5.87 6.34
C GLY A 112 -13.42 6.14 5.08
N SER A 113 -14.05 6.42 3.94
CA SER A 113 -13.36 6.85 2.71
C SER A 113 -12.63 8.19 2.86
N THR A 114 -13.12 9.09 3.72
CA THR A 114 -12.56 10.43 3.89
C THR A 114 -11.58 10.50 5.07
N VAL A 115 -11.93 9.83 6.19
CA VAL A 115 -11.16 9.99 7.43
C VAL A 115 -10.21 8.83 7.74
N ALA A 116 -10.33 7.68 7.06
CA ALA A 116 -9.49 6.51 7.31
C ALA A 116 -8.70 6.06 6.06
N ALA A 117 -9.31 6.07 4.87
CA ALA A 117 -8.68 5.59 3.65
C ALA A 117 -7.37 6.33 3.27
N PRO A 118 -7.24 7.67 3.43
CA PRO A 118 -5.98 8.36 3.14
C PRO A 118 -4.82 7.89 4.01
N PHE A 119 -5.07 7.54 5.26
CA PHE A 119 -4.04 7.02 6.15
C PHE A 119 -3.67 5.58 5.79
N VAL A 120 -4.64 4.74 5.38
CA VAL A 120 -4.33 3.41 4.83
C VAL A 120 -3.45 3.52 3.60
N LYS A 121 -3.75 4.46 2.68
CA LYS A 121 -2.90 4.75 1.51
C LYS A 121 -1.48 5.04 1.95
N GLN A 122 -1.28 6.01 2.83
CA GLN A 122 0.04 6.45 3.26
C GLN A 122 0.84 5.31 3.91
N VAL A 123 0.23 4.57 4.85
CA VAL A 123 0.89 3.44 5.51
C VAL A 123 1.24 2.33 4.53
N MET A 124 0.30 1.97 3.64
CA MET A 124 0.52 0.88 2.68
C MET A 124 1.56 1.24 1.63
N GLU A 125 1.60 2.48 1.16
CA GLU A 125 2.62 2.95 0.21
C GLU A 125 4.02 2.81 0.81
N GLU A 126 4.23 3.25 2.04
CA GLU A 126 5.50 3.12 2.74
C GLU A 126 5.88 1.64 3.00
N VAL A 127 4.92 0.82 3.41
CA VAL A 127 5.15 -0.62 3.64
C VAL A 127 5.54 -1.33 2.35
N LEU A 128 4.85 -1.07 1.24
CA LEU A 128 5.14 -1.69 -0.06
C LEU A 128 6.54 -1.30 -0.54
N ARG A 129 6.89 -0.01 -0.48
CA ARG A 129 8.23 0.47 -0.85
C ARG A 129 9.32 -0.15 0.02
N TYR A 130 9.14 -0.13 1.33
CA TYR A 130 10.09 -0.73 2.28
C TYR A 130 10.31 -2.22 2.03
N SER A 131 9.26 -2.92 1.62
CA SER A 131 9.28 -4.36 1.34
C SER A 131 9.78 -4.70 -0.07
N GLY A 132 10.19 -3.71 -0.87
CA GLY A 132 10.75 -3.90 -2.21
C GLY A 132 9.70 -4.16 -3.30
N TYR A 133 8.41 -3.91 -3.02
CA TYR A 133 7.39 -3.95 -4.07
C TYR A 133 7.51 -2.68 -4.91
N LEU A 134 7.82 -2.84 -6.19
CA LEU A 134 7.87 -1.74 -7.13
C LEU A 134 6.46 -1.44 -7.67
N PRO A 135 6.13 -0.17 -7.96
CA PRO A 135 4.88 0.17 -8.62
C PRO A 135 4.83 -0.45 -10.01
N GLU A 136 3.66 -0.96 -10.39
CA GLU A 136 3.39 -1.32 -11.78
C GLU A 136 3.45 -0.05 -12.62
N SER A 137 4.29 -0.03 -13.64
CA SER A 137 4.29 1.06 -14.61
C SER A 137 2.93 1.08 -15.31
N ALA A 138 2.30 2.25 -15.44
CA ALA A 138 1.18 2.41 -16.35
C ALA A 138 1.63 1.97 -17.76
N GLU A 139 0.77 1.36 -18.58
CA GLU A 139 1.12 1.04 -19.95
C GLU A 139 1.69 2.29 -20.64
N GLY A 140 2.96 2.21 -21.06
CA GLY A 140 3.69 3.35 -21.64
C GLY A 140 4.45 4.22 -20.63
N SER A 141 4.35 3.98 -19.32
CA SER A 141 5.17 4.68 -18.35
C SER A 141 6.50 3.96 -18.12
N VAL A 142 7.54 4.73 -17.95
CA VAL A 142 8.92 4.25 -17.82
C VAL A 142 9.48 4.73 -16.48
N LEU A 143 10.14 3.84 -15.75
CA LEU A 143 10.92 4.23 -14.57
C LEU A 143 12.19 4.94 -15.02
N VAL A 144 12.41 6.12 -14.49
CA VAL A 144 13.63 6.89 -14.76
C VAL A 144 14.81 6.20 -14.07
N PRO A 145 15.83 5.70 -14.84
CA PRO A 145 17.02 5.11 -14.25
C PRO A 145 17.86 6.16 -13.51
N ASP A 146 18.67 5.72 -12.55
CA ASP A 146 19.67 6.58 -11.92
C ASP A 146 20.86 6.72 -12.88
N VAL A 147 21.07 7.92 -13.34
CA VAL A 147 22.20 8.28 -14.23
C VAL A 147 23.18 9.24 -13.55
N THR A 148 23.01 9.52 -12.26
CA THR A 148 23.95 10.37 -11.51
C THR A 148 25.32 9.71 -11.41
N GLY A 149 26.37 10.48 -11.62
CA GLY A 149 27.75 9.98 -11.66
C GLY A 149 28.18 9.36 -12.98
N MET A 150 27.29 9.20 -13.95
CA MET A 150 27.62 8.74 -15.31
C MET A 150 28.09 9.90 -16.18
N SER A 151 28.89 9.62 -17.19
CA SER A 151 29.11 10.60 -18.28
C SER A 151 27.82 10.82 -19.06
N VAL A 152 27.69 11.96 -19.71
CA VAL A 152 26.53 12.30 -20.54
C VAL A 152 26.22 11.21 -21.57
N ASN A 153 27.27 10.62 -22.18
CA ASN A 153 27.10 9.56 -23.17
C ASN A 153 26.55 8.26 -22.56
N GLU A 154 27.03 7.86 -21.38
CA GLU A 154 26.54 6.70 -20.67
C GLU A 154 25.09 6.94 -20.22
N ALA A 155 24.79 8.14 -19.70
CA ALA A 155 23.44 8.51 -19.30
C ALA A 155 22.45 8.49 -20.47
N LYS A 156 22.82 9.04 -21.65
CA LYS A 156 22.01 8.94 -22.87
C LYS A 156 21.75 7.47 -23.26
N HIS A 157 22.75 6.62 -23.13
CA HIS A 157 22.62 5.20 -23.46
C HIS A 157 21.67 4.47 -22.49
N GLU A 158 21.81 4.72 -21.19
CA GLU A 158 20.94 4.10 -20.17
C GLU A 158 19.48 4.58 -20.29
N LEU A 159 19.26 5.88 -20.49
CA LEU A 159 17.92 6.44 -20.73
C LEU A 159 17.31 5.88 -22.03
N GLY A 160 18.10 5.80 -23.09
CA GLY A 160 17.64 5.25 -24.37
C GLY A 160 17.22 3.78 -24.32
N LYS A 161 17.80 2.95 -23.44
CA LYS A 161 17.37 1.55 -23.24
C LYS A 161 15.92 1.43 -22.78
N VAL A 162 15.44 2.44 -22.05
CA VAL A 162 14.09 2.50 -21.52
C VAL A 162 13.19 3.45 -22.33
N GLY A 163 13.65 3.93 -23.48
CA GLY A 163 12.88 4.79 -24.38
C GLY A 163 12.76 6.22 -23.90
N LEU A 164 13.60 6.65 -22.98
CA LEU A 164 13.66 8.04 -22.51
C LEU A 164 14.74 8.82 -23.27
N ASP A 165 14.47 10.10 -23.52
CA ASP A 165 15.41 11.08 -24.00
C ASP A 165 15.62 12.19 -22.96
N ALA A 166 16.80 12.81 -22.95
CA ALA A 166 17.11 13.84 -21.96
C ALA A 166 17.86 15.01 -22.56
N VAL A 167 17.59 16.18 -22.02
CA VAL A 167 18.33 17.40 -22.32
C VAL A 167 19.41 17.59 -21.27
N PHE A 168 20.65 17.72 -21.71
CA PHE A 168 21.80 17.98 -20.85
C PHE A 168 22.19 19.44 -20.98
N GLN A 169 22.54 20.07 -19.86
CA GLN A 169 22.91 21.51 -19.84
C GLN A 169 24.42 21.73 -20.09
N ASP A 170 25.25 20.69 -19.94
CA ASP A 170 26.70 20.76 -19.96
C ASP A 170 27.31 19.86 -21.05
N ASP A 171 28.62 19.94 -21.18
CA ASP A 171 29.43 19.29 -22.25
C ASP A 171 29.40 17.76 -22.12
N GLU A 172 29.52 17.05 -23.24
CA GLU A 172 29.42 15.58 -23.34
C GLU A 172 30.41 14.78 -22.48
N ASN A 173 31.46 15.43 -21.98
CA ASN A 173 32.50 14.81 -21.15
C ASN A 173 32.30 15.05 -19.62
N GLU A 174 31.30 15.77 -19.22
CA GLU A 174 31.01 15.99 -17.79
C GLU A 174 30.17 14.88 -17.19
N LEU A 175 30.27 14.74 -15.87
CA LEU A 175 29.45 13.78 -15.14
C LEU A 175 28.10 14.39 -14.77
N VAL A 176 27.05 13.61 -14.87
CA VAL A 176 25.70 13.99 -14.41
C VAL A 176 25.73 14.13 -12.89
N THR A 177 25.58 15.34 -12.41
CA THR A 177 25.59 15.66 -10.95
C THR A 177 24.21 15.61 -10.34
N ALA A 178 23.16 15.82 -11.15
CA ALA A 178 21.76 15.76 -10.71
C ALA A 178 20.85 15.44 -11.88
N GLN A 179 19.69 14.89 -11.61
CA GLN A 179 18.68 14.58 -12.64
C GLN A 179 17.28 14.99 -12.19
N VAL A 180 16.45 15.39 -13.16
CA VAL A 180 15.04 15.67 -13.02
C VAL A 180 14.31 15.03 -14.21
N PRO A 181 13.31 14.16 -14.00
CA PRO A 181 12.84 13.61 -12.72
C PRO A 181 13.89 12.80 -11.96
N ALA A 182 13.66 12.62 -10.64
CA ALA A 182 14.55 11.83 -9.81
C ALA A 182 14.58 10.35 -10.24
N ALA A 183 15.66 9.65 -9.95
CA ALA A 183 15.77 8.19 -10.14
C ALA A 183 14.60 7.45 -9.47
N GLY A 184 14.01 6.48 -10.18
CA GLY A 184 12.83 5.76 -9.73
C GLY A 184 11.49 6.51 -9.86
N ALA A 185 11.52 7.76 -10.35
CA ALA A 185 10.27 8.43 -10.76
C ALA A 185 9.68 7.73 -12.00
N THR A 186 8.36 7.79 -12.13
CA THR A 186 7.65 7.26 -13.31
C THR A 186 7.28 8.41 -14.25
N VAL A 187 7.58 8.28 -15.53
CA VAL A 187 7.26 9.23 -16.60
C VAL A 187 6.52 8.56 -17.74
#